data_b9cd5f09a2e83e25902935bf682fa039
#
_entry.id   b9cd5f09a2e83e25902935bf682fa039
#
_cell.length_a   1.000
_cell.length_b   1.000
_cell.length_c   1.000
_cell.angle_alpha   90.00
_cell.angle_beta   90.00
_cell.angle_gamma   90.00
#
_symmetry.space_group_name_H-M   'P 1'
#
loop_
_entity.id
_entity.type
_entity.pdbx_description
1 polymer ?
#
loop_
_entity_poly.entity_id
_entity_poly.type
_entity_poly.pdbx_seq_one_letter_code
_entity_poly.pdbx_strand_id
1 'polypeptide(L)' 'GDFIGLSMKILLSLVICSQVAGSCLEPYEWPTRFDTQYDCLMFGYEQSTIKMREIGPTDVNQYNMFIKFYCTPENTI' A
#
# COMPACT_ATOMS: atom_id res chain seq x y z
N GLY A 1 14.54 5.46 -19.00
CA GLY A 1 15.00 4.61 -18.39
C GLY A 1 16.14 4.75 -17.53
N ASP A 2 16.33 3.77 -16.83
CA ASP A 2 17.27 3.77 -16.02
C ASP A 2 18.37 3.24 -16.63
N PHE A 3 19.29 3.77 -16.83
CA PHE A 3 20.40 3.35 -17.43
C PHE A 3 21.53 3.62 -16.55
N ILE A 4 22.69 3.21 -16.91
CA ILE A 4 23.91 3.47 -16.21
C ILE A 4 23.91 2.84 -14.89
N GLY A 5 23.37 1.69 -14.77
CA GLY A 5 23.50 0.92 -13.58
C GLY A 5 22.65 1.34 -12.42
N LEU A 6 21.81 2.32 -12.59
CA LEU A 6 20.89 2.67 -11.53
C LEU A 6 19.65 1.83 -11.66
N SER A 7 19.22 1.31 -10.53
CA SER A 7 18.04 0.52 -10.50
C SER A 7 17.08 1.19 -9.60
N MET A 8 15.85 1.42 -10.05
CA MET A 8 14.80 1.97 -9.23
C MET A 8 13.84 0.89 -8.88
N LYS A 9 13.62 0.71 -7.61
CA LYS A 9 12.61 -0.23 -7.13
C LYS A 9 11.49 0.57 -6.51
N ILE A 10 10.31 -0.02 -6.49
CA ILE A 10 9.14 0.66 -5.97
C ILE A 10 8.74 0.02 -4.65
N LEU A 11 8.61 0.84 -3.62
CA LEU A 11 8.20 0.39 -2.29
C LEU A 11 6.70 0.55 -2.15
N LEU A 12 6.03 -0.49 -1.71
CA LEU A 12 4.59 -0.43 -1.42
C LEU A 12 4.38 -0.28 0.07
N SER A 13 3.63 0.75 0.46
CA SER A 13 3.24 0.96 1.85
C SER A 13 1.72 1.00 1.92
N LEU A 14 1.14 0.24 2.85
CA LEU A 14 -0.31 0.23 3.05
C LEU A 14 -0.64 0.85 4.40
N VAL A 15 -1.71 1.61 4.44
CA VAL A 15 -2.12 2.32 5.65
C VAL A 15 -3.61 2.09 5.88
N ILE A 16 -3.96 1.60 7.06
CA ILE A 16 -5.35 1.37 7.44
C ILE A 16 -5.80 2.52 8.31
N CYS A 17 -6.89 3.15 7.93
CA CYS A 17 -7.38 4.34 8.62
C CYS A 17 -8.84 4.18 9.04
N SER A 18 -9.25 4.98 10.01
CA SER A 18 -10.64 5.05 10.44
C SER A 18 -11.06 6.51 10.53
N GLN A 19 -12.13 6.86 9.84
CA GLN A 19 -12.64 8.23 9.91
C GLN A 19 -13.26 8.49 11.26
N VAL A 20 -13.86 7.49 11.87
CA VAL A 20 -14.47 7.65 13.19
C VAL A 20 -13.39 7.93 14.23
N ALA A 21 -12.30 7.17 14.20
CA ALA A 21 -11.19 7.40 15.13
C ALA A 21 -10.39 8.65 14.77
N GLY A 22 -10.47 9.08 13.52
CA GLY A 22 -9.69 10.23 13.05
C GLY A 22 -8.21 9.95 12.95
N SER A 23 -7.84 8.68 12.77
CA SER A 23 -6.42 8.32 12.75
C SER A 23 -6.18 7.09 11.90
N CYS A 24 -4.91 6.83 11.65
CA CYS A 24 -4.47 5.68 10.88
C CYS A 24 -3.49 4.88 11.70
N LEU A 25 -3.41 3.59 11.40
CA LEU A 25 -2.40 2.74 11.98
C LEU A 25 -1.05 3.02 11.34
N GLU A 26 0.01 2.49 11.93
CA GLU A 26 1.34 2.63 11.36
C GLU A 26 1.36 2.03 9.97
N PRO A 27 1.99 2.70 9.01
CA PRO A 27 2.09 2.14 7.67
C PRO A 27 2.81 0.81 7.66
N TYR A 28 2.29 -0.12 6.87
CA TYR A 28 2.95 -1.40 6.70
C TYR A 28 3.72 -1.38 5.39
N GLU A 29 5.02 -1.56 5.45
CA GLU A 29 5.84 -1.61 4.26
C GLU A 29 5.96 -3.04 3.77
N TRP A 30 5.60 -3.26 2.52
CA TRP A 30 5.66 -4.60 1.95
C TRP A 30 7.13 -5.00 1.79
N PRO A 31 7.50 -6.21 2.20
CA PRO A 31 8.92 -6.58 2.18
C PRO A 31 9.51 -6.74 0.80
N THR A 32 8.67 -7.05 -0.20
CA THR A 32 9.15 -7.24 -1.57
C THR A 32 9.00 -5.93 -2.32
N ARG A 33 10.03 -5.54 -3.05
CA ARG A 33 9.97 -4.35 -3.90
C ARG A 33 9.50 -4.75 -5.29
N PHE A 34 8.95 -3.77 -6.01
CA PHE A 34 8.41 -4.00 -7.35
C PHE A 34 9.28 -3.32 -8.38
N ASP A 35 9.31 -3.88 -9.58
CA ASP A 35 10.16 -3.35 -10.63
C ASP A 35 9.51 -2.20 -11.37
N THR A 36 8.18 -2.15 -11.42
CA THR A 36 7.48 -1.10 -12.13
C THR A 36 6.38 -0.51 -11.28
N GLN A 37 6.01 0.71 -11.62
CA GLN A 37 4.92 1.40 -10.94
C GLN A 37 3.61 0.66 -11.16
N TYR A 38 3.40 0.14 -12.37
CA TYR A 38 2.18 -0.58 -12.68
C TYR A 38 2.01 -1.81 -11.78
N ASP A 39 3.09 -2.57 -11.62
CA ASP A 39 3.02 -3.77 -10.79
C ASP A 39 2.73 -3.42 -9.33
N CYS A 40 3.35 -2.36 -8.83
CA CYS A 40 3.10 -1.93 -7.45
C CYS A 40 1.64 -1.50 -7.28
N LEU A 41 1.12 -0.71 -8.20
CA LEU A 41 -0.25 -0.24 -8.10
C LEU A 41 -1.25 -1.38 -8.15
N MET A 42 -1.08 -2.30 -9.09
CA MET A 42 -2.00 -3.42 -9.19
C MET A 42 -1.98 -4.28 -7.95
N PHE A 43 -0.79 -4.52 -7.42
CA PHE A 43 -0.66 -5.32 -6.21
C PHE A 43 -1.26 -4.57 -5.02
N GLY A 44 -1.05 -3.26 -4.95
CA GLY A 44 -1.60 -2.43 -3.87
C GLY A 44 -3.12 -2.46 -3.85
N TYR A 45 -3.76 -2.31 -5.00
CA TYR A 45 -5.21 -2.40 -5.08
C TYR A 45 -5.71 -3.77 -4.68
N GLU A 46 -5.02 -4.81 -5.14
CA GLU A 46 -5.41 -6.17 -4.82
C GLU A 46 -5.30 -6.45 -3.33
N GLN A 47 -4.19 -6.08 -2.72
CA GLN A 47 -3.98 -6.31 -1.29
C GLN A 47 -4.94 -5.47 -0.45
N SER A 48 -5.25 -4.26 -0.89
CA SER A 48 -6.22 -3.42 -0.18
C SER A 48 -7.60 -4.09 -0.17
N THR A 49 -8.00 -4.66 -1.28
CA THR A 49 -9.29 -5.36 -1.37
C THR A 49 -9.30 -6.58 -0.45
N ILE A 50 -8.22 -7.35 -0.46
CA ILE A 50 -8.13 -8.54 0.38
C ILE A 50 -8.22 -8.14 1.85
N LYS A 51 -7.49 -7.10 2.25
CA LYS A 51 -7.50 -6.66 3.63
C LYS A 51 -8.88 -6.16 4.06
N MET A 52 -9.57 -5.44 3.18
CA MET A 52 -10.92 -4.99 3.50
C MET A 52 -11.86 -6.16 3.73
N ARG A 53 -11.71 -7.22 2.95
CA ARG A 53 -12.53 -8.42 3.14
C ARG A 53 -12.19 -9.11 4.45
N GLU A 54 -10.92 -9.12 4.83
CA GLU A 54 -10.50 -9.73 6.08
C GLU A 54 -11.07 -8.99 7.28
N ILE A 55 -11.07 -7.66 7.24
CA ILE A 55 -11.62 -6.85 8.31
C ILE A 55 -13.13 -7.08 8.37
N GLY A 56 -13.77 -7.11 7.23
CA GLY A 56 -15.18 -7.42 7.13
C GLY A 56 -16.09 -6.20 7.20
N PRO A 57 -17.32 -6.35 6.71
CA PRO A 57 -18.21 -5.20 6.58
C PRO A 57 -18.67 -4.60 7.92
N THR A 58 -18.76 -5.40 8.95
CA THR A 58 -19.23 -4.89 10.24
C THR A 58 -18.28 -3.81 10.77
N ASP A 59 -17.00 -4.13 10.87
CA ASP A 59 -16.03 -3.17 11.41
C ASP A 59 -15.77 -2.03 10.44
N VAL A 60 -15.67 -2.35 9.14
CA VAL A 60 -15.44 -1.31 8.16
C VAL A 60 -16.54 -0.26 8.21
N ASN A 61 -17.79 -0.70 8.29
CA ASN A 61 -18.91 0.23 8.29
C ASN A 61 -19.04 0.96 9.63
N GLN A 62 -18.75 0.26 10.73
CA GLN A 62 -18.90 0.86 12.05
C GLN A 62 -17.88 1.97 12.28
N TYR A 63 -16.65 1.79 11.83
CA TYR A 63 -15.59 2.75 12.07
C TYR A 63 -15.24 3.57 10.85
N ASN A 64 -15.97 3.42 9.76
CA ASN A 64 -15.70 4.11 8.50
C ASN A 64 -14.23 3.90 8.13
N MET A 65 -13.83 2.64 8.02
CA MET A 65 -12.45 2.31 7.75
C MET A 65 -12.16 2.39 6.25
N PHE A 66 -10.93 2.72 5.94
CA PHE A 66 -10.49 2.71 4.55
C PHE A 66 -9.00 2.41 4.52
N ILE A 67 -8.52 1.99 3.37
CA ILE A 67 -7.11 1.68 3.18
C ILE A 67 -6.59 2.55 2.06
N LYS A 68 -5.43 3.13 2.27
CA LYS A 68 -4.74 3.81 1.20
C LYS A 68 -3.36 3.21 1.09
N PHE A 69 -2.73 3.35 -0.06
CA PHE A 69 -1.42 2.81 -0.24
C PHE A 69 -0.59 3.74 -1.11
N TYR A 70 0.70 3.58 -0.99
CA TYR A 70 1.63 4.43 -1.72
C TYR A 70 2.66 3.57 -2.41
N CYS A 71 2.96 3.92 -3.65
CA CYS A 71 4.03 3.28 -4.40
C CYS A 71 5.12 4.32 -4.58
N THR A 72 6.20 4.17 -3.82
CA THR A 72 7.25 5.17 -3.76
C THR A 72 8.54 4.65 -4.37
N PRO A 73 9.07 5.32 -5.37
CA PRO A 73 10.33 4.88 -5.97
C PRO A 73 11.48 5.01 -4.97
N GLU A 74 12.34 4.00 -4.94
CA GLU A 74 13.55 4.02 -4.14
C GLU A 74 14.73 3.79 -5.06
N ASN A 75 15.77 4.58 -4.88
CA ASN A 75 16.99 4.34 -5.62
C ASN A 75 17.78 3.29 -4.92
N THR A 76 18.19 2.27 -5.68
CA THR A 76 19.08 1.28 -5.11
C THR A 76 20.33 1.34 -5.90
N ILE A 77 21.41 1.56 -5.30
CA ILE A 77 22.67 1.69 -6.00
C ILE A 77 23.58 0.53 -5.67
#